data_8d333007fe8570febd363e6f8f66850b
#
_entry.id   8d333007fe8570febd363e6f8f66850b
#
_cell.length_a   1.000
_cell.length_b   1.000
_cell.length_c   1.000
_cell.angle_alpha   90.00
_cell.angle_beta   90.00
_cell.angle_gamma   90.00
#
_symmetry.space_group_name_H-M   'P 1'
#
loop_
_entity.id
_entity.type
_entity.pdbx_description
1 polymer ?
#
loop_
_entity_poly.entity_id
_entity_poly.type
_entity_poly.pdbx_seq_one_letter_code
_entity_poly.pdbx_strand_id
1 'polypeptide(L)'
;RKGPFLIDDIFIDSEWQSNLKWSRVNELIDSLEGKTILDVGCGNGYYSLRMLGDGAKLVVGIDPSLLFMKQFEAITHFMKSIPVFLLPLKLDELPKSSPIFDTVFSMGVLYHQRSPLNHLHQLYNTLNNKGELILETIIYPGLDTYNKNKADRYAQMRNVWCLPNIKELC
;
A
#
# COMPACT_ATOMS: atom_id res chain seq x y z
N ARG A 1 -8.71 -6.05 8.76
CA ARG A 1 -8.28 -6.89 7.61
C ARG A 1 -8.84 -6.30 6.33
N LYS A 2 -8.03 -6.26 5.26
CA LYS A 2 -8.47 -5.80 3.93
C LYS A 2 -9.30 -6.89 3.26
N GLY A 3 -10.32 -6.51 2.48
CA GLY A 3 -11.23 -7.39 1.73
C GLY A 3 -12.38 -6.56 1.13
N PRO A 4 -13.52 -7.17 0.80
CA PRO A 4 -13.87 -8.59 0.96
C PRO A 4 -13.19 -9.48 -0.09
N PHE A 5 -13.21 -10.80 0.14
CA PHE A 5 -12.79 -11.79 -0.85
C PHE A 5 -13.96 -12.70 -1.21
N LEU A 6 -13.99 -13.15 -2.46
CA LEU A 6 -14.87 -14.22 -2.93
C LEU A 6 -13.97 -15.32 -3.48
N ILE A 7 -14.01 -16.50 -2.87
CA ILE A 7 -13.26 -17.69 -3.29
C ILE A 7 -14.28 -18.77 -3.62
N ASP A 8 -14.44 -19.08 -4.90
CA ASP A 8 -15.58 -19.81 -5.43
C ASP A 8 -16.90 -19.20 -4.91
N ASP A 9 -17.72 -19.96 -4.19
CA ASP A 9 -18.99 -19.49 -3.62
C ASP A 9 -18.86 -19.01 -2.17
N ILE A 10 -17.65 -18.94 -1.63
CA ILE A 10 -17.42 -18.53 -0.24
C ILE A 10 -17.12 -17.04 -0.18
N PHE A 11 -18.08 -16.26 0.33
CA PHE A 11 -17.87 -14.84 0.60
C PHE A 11 -17.18 -14.65 1.96
N ILE A 12 -16.00 -14.03 1.94
CA ILE A 12 -15.24 -13.68 3.13
C ILE A 12 -15.36 -12.18 3.34
N ASP A 13 -16.30 -11.81 4.23
CA ASP A 13 -16.45 -10.41 4.64
C ASP A 13 -15.24 -9.92 5.43
N SER A 14 -15.05 -8.62 5.45
CA SER A 14 -13.93 -8.02 6.16
C SER A 14 -14.30 -6.68 6.79
N GLU A 15 -13.64 -6.37 7.90
CA GLU A 15 -13.78 -5.11 8.62
C GLU A 15 -13.52 -3.89 7.70
N TRP A 16 -12.54 -4.00 6.82
CA TRP A 16 -12.17 -2.95 5.87
C TRP A 16 -12.70 -3.27 4.48
N GLN A 17 -13.71 -2.52 4.05
CA GLN A 17 -14.28 -2.61 2.70
C GLN A 17 -13.32 -1.96 1.68
N SER A 18 -12.23 -2.69 1.41
CA SER A 18 -11.11 -2.21 0.59
C SER A 18 -11.47 -2.06 -0.89
N ASN A 19 -12.52 -2.76 -1.34
CA ASN A 19 -13.10 -2.61 -2.65
C ASN A 19 -13.59 -1.18 -2.92
N LEU A 20 -14.18 -0.51 -1.90
CA LEU A 20 -14.64 0.87 -2.03
C LEU A 20 -13.48 1.86 -2.20
N LYS A 21 -12.36 1.61 -1.50
CA LYS A 21 -11.14 2.40 -1.71
C LYS A 21 -10.57 2.14 -3.11
N TRP A 22 -10.46 0.87 -3.52
CA TRP A 22 -9.91 0.52 -4.83
C TRP A 22 -10.70 1.17 -5.97
N SER A 23 -12.03 1.12 -5.92
CA SER A 23 -12.87 1.76 -6.94
C SER A 23 -12.56 3.25 -7.11
N ARG A 24 -12.38 4.00 -5.99
CA ARG A 24 -12.03 5.42 -6.06
C ARG A 24 -10.62 5.67 -6.59
N VAL A 25 -9.66 4.84 -6.20
CA VAL A 25 -8.25 5.00 -6.63
C VAL A 25 -8.13 4.65 -8.11
N ASN A 26 -8.73 3.54 -8.54
CA ASN A 26 -8.60 3.03 -9.90
C ASN A 26 -9.17 3.95 -10.98
N GLU A 27 -10.14 4.81 -10.63
CA GLU A 27 -10.69 5.82 -11.53
C GLU A 27 -9.73 7.02 -11.77
N LEU A 28 -8.71 7.18 -10.91
CA LEU A 28 -7.84 8.36 -10.90
C LEU A 28 -6.41 8.08 -11.38
N ILE A 29 -6.04 6.82 -11.50
CA ILE A 29 -4.67 6.41 -11.84
C ILE A 29 -4.55 6.00 -13.31
N ASP A 30 -3.34 6.05 -13.83
CA ASP A 30 -3.03 5.51 -15.15
C ASP A 30 -3.21 3.98 -15.20
N SER A 31 -3.52 3.45 -16.40
CA SER A 31 -3.65 2.01 -16.62
C SER A 31 -2.46 1.25 -16.03
N LEU A 32 -2.75 0.15 -15.34
CA LEU A 32 -1.75 -0.76 -14.76
C LEU A 32 -1.30 -1.85 -15.74
N GLU A 33 -1.88 -1.89 -16.94
CA GLU A 33 -1.60 -2.91 -17.95
C GLU A 33 -0.11 -2.99 -18.28
N GLY A 34 0.47 -4.18 -18.12
CA GLY A 34 1.87 -4.48 -18.40
C GLY A 34 2.89 -3.89 -17.43
N LYS A 35 2.46 -3.14 -16.41
CA LYS A 35 3.35 -2.47 -15.45
C LYS A 35 3.92 -3.43 -14.40
N THR A 36 5.13 -3.11 -13.92
CA THR A 36 5.76 -3.70 -12.73
C THR A 36 5.50 -2.80 -11.54
N ILE A 37 4.86 -3.33 -10.50
CA ILE A 37 4.29 -2.56 -9.40
C ILE A 37 4.91 -2.95 -8.05
N LEU A 38 5.18 -1.94 -7.21
CA LEU A 38 5.49 -2.10 -5.80
C LEU A 38 4.28 -1.65 -4.95
N ASP A 39 3.79 -2.55 -4.08
CA ASP A 39 2.72 -2.25 -3.12
C ASP A 39 3.30 -2.19 -1.69
N VAL A 40 3.56 -0.98 -1.19
CA VAL A 40 4.15 -0.75 0.12
C VAL A 40 3.07 -0.72 1.20
N GLY A 41 3.22 -1.58 2.22
CA GLY A 41 2.16 -1.82 3.22
C GLY A 41 1.02 -2.63 2.65
N CYS A 42 1.35 -3.63 1.81
CA CYS A 42 0.39 -4.45 1.07
C CYS A 42 -0.62 -5.19 1.98
N GLY A 43 -0.26 -5.40 3.27
CA GLY A 43 -1.08 -6.16 4.19
C GLY A 43 -1.27 -7.60 3.70
N ASN A 44 -2.52 -8.07 3.68
CA ASN A 44 -2.88 -9.41 3.20
C ASN A 44 -2.95 -9.53 1.66
N GLY A 45 -2.40 -8.57 0.91
CA GLY A 45 -2.30 -8.62 -0.55
C GLY A 45 -3.60 -8.30 -1.31
N TYR A 46 -4.62 -7.78 -0.64
CA TYR A 46 -5.88 -7.45 -1.32
C TYR A 46 -5.68 -6.54 -2.53
N TYR A 47 -4.97 -5.41 -2.34
CA TYR A 47 -4.72 -4.48 -3.44
C TYR A 47 -3.74 -5.03 -4.47
N SER A 48 -2.75 -5.81 -4.02
CA SER A 48 -1.81 -6.47 -4.93
C SER A 48 -2.53 -7.42 -5.91
N LEU A 49 -3.57 -8.14 -5.44
CA LEU A 49 -4.42 -8.97 -6.30
C LEU A 49 -5.34 -8.13 -7.21
N ARG A 50 -5.82 -6.96 -6.75
CA ARG A 50 -6.60 -6.03 -7.59
C ARG A 50 -5.74 -5.45 -8.70
N MET A 51 -4.49 -5.05 -8.40
CA MET A 51 -3.52 -4.58 -9.39
C MET A 51 -3.24 -5.63 -10.47
N LEU A 52 -3.10 -6.90 -10.07
CA LEU A 52 -2.99 -8.00 -11.03
C LEU A 52 -4.25 -8.12 -11.91
N GLY A 53 -5.45 -8.05 -11.31
CA GLY A 53 -6.73 -8.09 -12.03
C GLY A 53 -6.89 -6.95 -13.03
N ASP A 54 -6.26 -5.81 -12.80
CA ASP A 54 -6.25 -4.64 -13.68
C ASP A 54 -5.05 -4.63 -14.66
N GLY A 55 -4.43 -5.81 -14.89
CA GLY A 55 -3.49 -6.06 -15.97
C GLY A 55 -2.01 -5.88 -15.62
N ALA A 56 -1.65 -5.70 -14.34
CA ALA A 56 -0.24 -5.61 -13.96
C ALA A 56 0.55 -6.84 -14.40
N LYS A 57 1.75 -6.62 -14.95
CA LYS A 57 2.67 -7.70 -15.35
C LYS A 57 3.28 -8.42 -14.15
N LEU A 58 3.61 -7.65 -13.12
CA LEU A 58 4.24 -8.14 -11.89
C LEU A 58 3.87 -7.22 -10.73
N VAL A 59 3.50 -7.80 -9.60
CA VAL A 59 3.30 -7.05 -8.36
C VAL A 59 4.20 -7.61 -7.26
N VAL A 60 4.99 -6.74 -6.66
CA VAL A 60 5.76 -7.02 -5.45
C VAL A 60 5.15 -6.26 -4.29
N GLY A 61 4.55 -6.97 -3.36
CA GLY A 61 4.02 -6.40 -2.11
C GLY A 61 5.04 -6.52 -0.99
N ILE A 62 5.18 -5.49 -0.16
CA ILE A 62 6.01 -5.54 1.05
C ILE A 62 5.20 -5.13 2.28
N ASP A 63 5.31 -5.92 3.34
CA ASP A 63 4.74 -5.63 4.65
C ASP A 63 5.48 -6.46 5.71
N PRO A 64 5.95 -5.89 6.83
CA PRO A 64 6.73 -6.63 7.82
C PRO A 64 5.94 -7.69 8.60
N SER A 65 4.63 -7.77 8.43
CA SER A 65 3.77 -8.69 9.19
C SER A 65 3.72 -10.08 8.57
N LEU A 66 4.34 -11.06 9.23
CA LEU A 66 4.24 -12.47 8.84
C LEU A 66 2.80 -13.00 8.83
N LEU A 67 1.92 -12.45 9.67
CA LEU A 67 0.51 -12.81 9.68
C LEU A 67 -0.15 -12.50 8.33
N PHE A 68 0.16 -11.35 7.75
CA PHE A 68 -0.39 -10.96 6.46
C PHE A 68 0.13 -11.84 5.32
N MET A 69 1.40 -12.25 5.38
CA MET A 69 1.95 -13.23 4.43
C MET A 69 1.17 -14.54 4.48
N LYS A 70 0.90 -15.05 5.67
CA LYS A 70 0.11 -16.29 5.84
C LYS A 70 -1.35 -16.14 5.40
N GLN A 71 -1.95 -14.98 5.57
CA GLN A 71 -3.28 -14.71 5.04
C GLN A 71 -3.27 -14.70 3.50
N PHE A 72 -2.27 -14.08 2.89
CA PHE A 72 -2.11 -14.10 1.44
C PHE A 72 -1.90 -15.52 0.90
N GLU A 73 -1.00 -16.29 1.50
CA GLU A 73 -0.78 -17.69 1.14
C GLU A 73 -2.08 -18.51 1.20
N ALA A 74 -2.89 -18.31 2.25
CA ALA A 74 -4.17 -19.01 2.40
C ALA A 74 -5.18 -18.61 1.30
N ILE A 75 -5.24 -17.32 0.94
CA ILE A 75 -6.14 -16.82 -0.12
C ILE A 75 -5.72 -17.35 -1.48
N THR A 76 -4.41 -17.37 -1.76
CA THR A 76 -3.88 -17.74 -3.07
C THR A 76 -3.58 -19.23 -3.20
N HIS A 77 -3.81 -20.02 -2.15
CA HIS A 77 -3.51 -21.46 -2.14
C HIS A 77 -4.15 -22.22 -3.30
N PHE A 78 -5.38 -21.87 -3.67
CA PHE A 78 -6.13 -22.52 -4.73
C PHE A 78 -5.96 -21.85 -6.10
N MET A 79 -5.20 -20.75 -6.15
CA MET A 79 -4.92 -20.07 -7.40
C MET A 79 -3.77 -20.76 -8.14
N LYS A 80 -3.80 -20.72 -9.47
CA LYS A 80 -2.64 -21.07 -10.28
C LYS A 80 -1.50 -20.09 -9.97
N SER A 81 -0.27 -20.43 -10.37
CA SER A 81 0.87 -19.52 -10.23
C SER A 81 0.53 -18.13 -10.81
N ILE A 82 0.63 -17.13 -9.97
CA ILE A 82 0.32 -15.74 -10.32
C ILE A 82 1.58 -14.87 -10.12
N PRO A 83 1.78 -13.80 -10.91
CA PRO A 83 2.94 -12.92 -10.78
C PRO A 83 2.74 -11.87 -9.66
N VAL A 84 2.35 -12.33 -8.47
CA VAL A 84 2.22 -11.50 -7.25
C VAL A 84 3.04 -12.14 -6.14
N PHE A 85 4.00 -11.39 -5.61
CA PHE A 85 4.90 -11.85 -4.56
C PHE A 85 4.81 -10.91 -3.37
N LEU A 86 4.50 -11.46 -2.19
CA LEU A 86 4.52 -10.71 -0.95
C LEU A 86 5.77 -11.08 -0.14
N LEU A 87 6.49 -10.05 0.30
CA LEU A 87 7.73 -10.19 1.04
C LEU A 87 7.59 -9.56 2.44
N PRO A 88 8.06 -10.23 3.50
CA PRO A 88 8.01 -9.72 4.87
C PRO A 88 9.11 -8.68 5.13
N LEU A 89 9.09 -7.60 4.36
CA LEU A 89 10.10 -6.55 4.36
C LEU A 89 9.49 -5.18 4.65
N LYS A 90 10.29 -4.32 5.25
CA LYS A 90 10.05 -2.87 5.27
C LYS A 90 10.67 -2.21 4.04
N LEU A 91 10.24 -0.99 3.75
CA LEU A 91 10.74 -0.24 2.59
C LEU A 91 12.26 0.03 2.65
N ASP A 92 12.81 0.28 3.84
CA ASP A 92 14.24 0.54 4.07
C ASP A 92 15.12 -0.72 3.97
N GLU A 93 14.50 -1.89 3.91
CA GLU A 93 15.19 -3.19 3.70
C GLU A 93 15.29 -3.56 2.21
N LEU A 94 14.65 -2.80 1.32
CA LEU A 94 14.83 -2.98 -0.12
C LEU A 94 16.23 -2.50 -0.58
N PRO A 95 16.77 -3.09 -1.65
CA PRO A 95 18.03 -2.62 -2.24
C PRO A 95 17.97 -1.15 -2.63
N LYS A 96 18.96 -0.36 -2.21
CA LYS A 96 18.95 1.12 -2.30
C LYS A 96 19.05 1.72 -3.71
N SER A 97 19.26 0.93 -4.74
CA SER A 97 19.59 1.43 -6.08
C SER A 97 18.97 0.60 -7.22
N SER A 98 17.68 0.31 -7.11
CA SER A 98 16.99 -0.42 -8.18
C SER A 98 15.69 0.31 -8.52
N PRO A 99 15.76 1.42 -9.29
CA PRO A 99 14.56 2.07 -9.82
C PRO A 99 13.96 1.16 -10.90
N ILE A 100 13.12 0.21 -10.49
CA ILE A 100 12.59 -0.85 -11.37
C ILE A 100 11.06 -0.84 -11.50
N PHE A 101 10.36 -0.08 -10.64
CA PHE A 101 8.91 -0.10 -10.62
C PHE A 101 8.32 1.02 -11.47
N ASP A 102 7.37 0.66 -12.31
CA ASP A 102 6.61 1.60 -13.15
C ASP A 102 5.59 2.38 -12.30
N THR A 103 5.01 1.72 -11.31
CA THR A 103 4.09 2.35 -10.35
C THR A 103 4.39 1.84 -8.94
N VAL A 104 4.41 2.77 -7.99
CA VAL A 104 4.59 2.47 -6.56
C VAL A 104 3.35 2.93 -5.82
N PHE A 105 2.72 2.01 -5.08
CA PHE A 105 1.60 2.31 -4.21
C PHE A 105 2.07 2.42 -2.76
N SER A 106 1.62 3.47 -2.08
CA SER A 106 1.76 3.65 -0.62
C SER A 106 0.44 4.15 -0.07
N MET A 107 -0.46 3.23 0.23
CA MET A 107 -1.83 3.53 0.65
C MET A 107 -2.05 3.19 2.12
N GLY A 108 -2.26 4.22 2.93
CA GLY A 108 -2.48 4.06 4.36
C GLY A 108 -1.20 3.80 5.17
N VAL A 109 -0.04 4.26 4.69
CA VAL A 109 1.27 4.00 5.31
C VAL A 109 1.95 5.26 5.83
N LEU A 110 1.81 6.40 5.14
CA LEU A 110 2.56 7.62 5.43
C LEU A 110 2.36 8.10 6.87
N TYR A 111 1.15 8.08 7.38
CA TYR A 111 0.83 8.53 8.74
C TYR A 111 1.42 7.61 9.83
N HIS A 112 1.88 6.41 9.48
CA HIS A 112 2.61 5.51 10.37
C HIS A 112 4.12 5.78 10.39
N GLN A 113 4.61 6.67 9.55
CA GLN A 113 6.04 6.97 9.46
C GLN A 113 6.43 8.08 10.44
N ARG A 114 7.55 7.87 11.16
CA ARG A 114 8.12 8.92 12.04
C ARG A 114 8.82 10.02 11.24
N SER A 115 9.29 9.69 10.05
CA SER A 115 9.91 10.61 9.10
C SER A 115 9.22 10.47 7.73
N PRO A 116 8.11 11.20 7.49
CA PRO A 116 7.37 11.12 6.23
C PRO A 116 8.22 11.47 5.01
N LEU A 117 9.07 12.49 5.11
CA LEU A 117 9.97 12.88 4.01
C LEU A 117 10.96 11.79 3.64
N ASN A 118 11.55 11.10 4.64
CA ASN A 118 12.43 9.97 4.36
C ASN A 118 11.68 8.82 3.69
N HIS A 119 10.45 8.57 4.09
CA HIS A 119 9.60 7.57 3.45
C HIS A 119 9.32 7.92 1.99
N LEU A 120 8.95 9.17 1.69
CA LEU A 120 8.75 9.65 0.32
C LEU A 120 10.02 9.54 -0.53
N HIS A 121 11.18 9.88 0.03
CA HIS A 121 12.47 9.68 -0.63
C HIS A 121 12.76 8.21 -0.95
N GLN A 122 12.47 7.30 -0.02
CA GLN A 122 12.64 5.86 -0.25
C GLN A 122 11.71 5.36 -1.36
N LEU A 123 10.43 5.79 -1.37
CA LEU A 123 9.49 5.48 -2.45
C LEU A 123 10.00 5.97 -3.81
N TYR A 124 10.45 7.22 -3.88
CA TYR A 124 11.01 7.82 -5.08
C TYR A 124 12.19 7.00 -5.65
N ASN A 125 13.07 6.52 -4.79
CA ASN A 125 14.25 5.72 -5.18
C ASN A 125 13.91 4.33 -5.74
N THR A 126 12.68 3.86 -5.59
CA THR A 126 12.20 2.59 -6.17
C THR A 126 11.54 2.77 -7.53
N LEU A 127 11.12 3.99 -7.88
CA LEU A 127 10.50 4.31 -9.17
C LEU A 127 11.52 4.31 -10.31
N ASN A 128 11.13 3.76 -11.43
CA ASN A 128 11.89 3.91 -12.67
C ASN A 128 11.80 5.36 -13.21
N ASN A 129 12.54 5.63 -14.26
CA ASN A 129 12.48 6.93 -14.94
C ASN A 129 11.11 7.08 -15.64
N LYS A 130 10.26 7.96 -15.16
CA LYS A 130 8.84 8.20 -15.50
C LYS A 130 7.84 7.31 -14.72
N GLY A 131 8.29 6.67 -13.66
CA GLY A 131 7.39 5.93 -12.77
C GLY A 131 6.46 6.87 -12.00
N GLU A 132 5.32 6.32 -11.58
CA GLU A 132 4.26 7.03 -10.88
C GLU A 132 4.15 6.58 -9.42
N LEU A 133 4.00 7.53 -8.49
CA LEU A 133 3.69 7.25 -7.09
C LEU A 133 2.20 7.49 -6.81
N ILE A 134 1.51 6.46 -6.37
CA ILE A 134 0.13 6.54 -5.87
C ILE A 134 0.19 6.60 -4.34
N LEU A 135 0.00 7.80 -3.80
CA LEU A 135 0.02 8.07 -2.37
C LEU A 135 -1.39 8.30 -1.84
N GLU A 136 -1.79 7.51 -0.85
CA GLU A 136 -3.03 7.74 -0.09
C GLU A 136 -2.69 7.81 1.40
N THR A 137 -3.19 8.85 2.06
CA THR A 137 -2.93 9.07 3.48
C THR A 137 -4.09 9.81 4.16
N ILE A 138 -4.13 9.71 5.47
CA ILE A 138 -5.01 10.56 6.27
C ILE A 138 -4.41 11.98 6.29
N ILE A 139 -5.25 12.98 6.07
CA ILE A 139 -4.88 14.39 6.14
C ILE A 139 -5.51 15.05 7.36
N TYR A 140 -4.86 16.10 7.86
CA TYR A 140 -5.41 16.99 8.88
C TYR A 140 -6.00 18.25 8.22
N PRO A 141 -7.25 18.62 8.51
CA PRO A 141 -7.90 19.74 7.85
C PRO A 141 -7.44 21.12 8.33
N GLY A 142 -6.54 21.19 9.31
CA GLY A 142 -5.97 22.42 9.85
C GLY A 142 -4.91 23.04 8.94
N LEU A 143 -4.41 24.21 9.35
CA LEU A 143 -3.33 24.91 8.62
C LEU A 143 -1.95 24.34 8.91
N ASP A 144 -1.79 23.72 10.09
CA ASP A 144 -0.53 23.13 10.56
C ASP A 144 -0.56 21.62 10.48
N THR A 145 0.61 20.99 10.28
CA THR A 145 0.75 19.54 10.36
C THR A 145 0.44 19.06 11.77
N TYR A 146 -0.41 18.05 11.88
CA TYR A 146 -0.60 17.37 13.15
C TYR A 146 0.59 16.45 13.46
N ASN A 147 1.39 16.87 14.43
CA ASN A 147 2.48 16.05 14.97
C ASN A 147 2.08 15.50 16.34
N LYS A 148 2.11 14.20 16.48
CA LYS A 148 1.71 13.52 17.69
C LYS A 148 2.75 13.68 18.82
N ASN A 149 2.30 14.15 19.98
CA ASN A 149 3.02 13.94 21.24
C ASN A 149 2.93 12.47 21.67
N LYS A 150 4.00 11.91 22.24
CA LYS A 150 4.17 10.46 22.52
C LYS A 150 3.03 9.79 23.32
N ALA A 151 2.17 10.54 23.99
CA ALA A 151 1.12 10.03 24.87
C ALA A 151 -0.24 9.81 24.19
N ASP A 152 -0.49 10.43 23.02
CA ASP A 152 -1.82 10.49 22.43
C ASP A 152 -2.06 9.38 21.40
N ARG A 153 -3.34 8.99 21.28
CA ARG A 153 -3.82 8.10 20.23
C ARG A 153 -4.68 8.89 19.25
N TYR A 154 -4.44 8.73 17.96
CA TYR A 154 -5.34 9.27 16.95
C TYR A 154 -6.37 8.20 16.57
N ALA A 155 -7.67 8.48 16.79
CA ALA A 155 -8.75 7.54 16.50
C ALA A 155 -8.46 6.10 16.99
N GLN A 156 -8.05 5.95 18.27
CA GLN A 156 -7.63 4.69 18.89
C GLN A 156 -6.34 4.03 18.32
N MET A 157 -5.76 4.56 17.25
CA MET A 157 -4.50 4.08 16.68
C MET A 157 -3.31 4.59 17.49
N ARG A 158 -2.40 3.69 17.87
CA ARG A 158 -1.19 4.03 18.65
C ARG A 158 -0.03 4.53 17.78
N ASN A 159 -0.04 4.18 16.52
CA ASN A 159 1.08 4.32 15.58
C ASN A 159 0.85 5.37 14.49
N VAL A 160 0.01 6.36 14.74
CA VAL A 160 -0.11 7.55 13.89
C VAL A 160 0.87 8.60 14.41
N TRP A 161 1.81 9.02 13.60
CA TRP A 161 2.87 9.95 14.01
C TRP A 161 2.76 11.32 13.37
N CYS A 162 2.29 11.39 12.13
CA CYS A 162 2.17 12.62 11.37
C CYS A 162 0.94 12.57 10.47
N LEU A 163 0.14 13.61 10.50
CA LEU A 163 -0.95 13.83 9.55
C LEU A 163 -0.64 15.13 8.81
N PRO A 164 -0.21 15.06 7.55
CA PRO A 164 0.05 16.25 6.76
C PRO A 164 -1.25 17.01 6.48
N ASN A 165 -1.18 18.29 6.24
CA ASN A 165 -2.25 19.04 5.61
C ASN A 165 -2.12 19.00 4.08
N ILE A 166 -3.15 19.46 3.36
CA ILE A 166 -3.16 19.44 1.89
C ILE A 166 -2.00 20.26 1.30
N LYS A 167 -1.64 21.41 1.91
CA LYS A 167 -0.57 22.27 1.39
C LYS A 167 0.82 21.65 1.49
N GLU A 168 1.01 20.72 2.40
CA GLU A 168 2.28 20.01 2.58
C GLU A 168 2.43 18.82 1.65
N LEU A 169 1.33 18.32 1.09
CA LEU A 169 1.31 17.22 0.12
C LEU A 169 1.44 17.71 -1.33
N CYS A 170 1.13 18.99 -1.59
CA CYS A 170 1.24 19.63 -2.91
C CYS A 170 2.51 20.46 -3.02
#